data_b11ef4612f8684e1e50a91ec8b237396
#
_entry.id   b11ef4612f8684e1e50a91ec8b237396
#
_cell.length_a   1.000
_cell.length_b   1.000
_cell.length_c   1.000
_cell.angle_alpha   90.00
_cell.angle_beta   90.00
_cell.angle_gamma   90.00
#
_symmetry.space_group_name_H-M   'P 1'
#
loop_
_entity.id
_entity.type
_entity.pdbx_description
1 polymer ?
#
loop_
_entity_poly.entity_id
_entity_poly.type
_entity_poly.pdbx_seq_one_letter_code
_entity_poly.pdbx_strand_id
1 'polypeptide(L)'
;SLTPLVSYIMSIHIAAKQDEIADKILLPGDPLRAKFIAENFLEDTVCFNEVRNMFGYTGTYKGERVSVMGTGMGMPSISIYARELIVDYGVKKLIRVGTAGSLNEDVHVRELVLAQAAATNSNIIRNDWPQYDFPQIASFDLLDKAYHIAKELGMTTHVGNVLSSDVFYSNYGEKNIELGKWGVKAVE
;
A
#
# COMPACT_ATOMS: atom_id res chain seq x y z
N SER A 1 -0.47 46.57 -1.90
CA SER A 1 0.18 45.49 -1.19
C SER A 1 0.07 44.21 -2.03
N LEU A 2 1.16 43.84 -2.66
CA LEU A 2 1.32 42.59 -3.38
C LEU A 2 1.61 41.52 -2.34
N THR A 3 0.62 40.73 -1.98
CA THR A 3 0.84 39.49 -1.26
C THR A 3 1.50 38.51 -2.24
N PRO A 4 2.70 38.02 -1.99
CA PRO A 4 3.28 37.02 -2.87
C PRO A 4 2.42 35.75 -2.79
N LEU A 5 1.95 35.29 -3.93
CA LEU A 5 1.47 33.94 -4.10
C LEU A 5 2.65 33.00 -3.83
N VAL A 6 2.84 32.66 -2.57
CA VAL A 6 3.68 31.53 -2.20
C VAL A 6 2.96 30.31 -2.73
N SER A 7 3.44 29.72 -3.80
CA SER A 7 3.00 28.41 -4.21
C SER A 7 3.43 27.45 -3.09
N TYR A 8 2.52 27.12 -2.22
CA TYR A 8 2.76 26.13 -1.17
C TYR A 8 2.97 24.79 -1.88
N ILE A 9 4.24 24.36 -1.92
CA ILE A 9 4.55 22.96 -2.14
C ILE A 9 4.00 22.25 -0.90
N MET A 10 2.89 21.56 -1.04
CA MET A 10 2.24 20.88 0.07
C MET A 10 3.07 19.71 0.59
N SER A 11 3.91 19.12 -0.28
CA SER A 11 4.64 17.89 -0.02
C SER A 11 5.96 17.91 -0.81
N ILE A 12 6.98 17.24 -0.29
CA ILE A 12 8.32 17.23 -0.91
C ILE A 12 8.38 16.24 -2.09
N HIS A 13 7.73 15.09 -1.94
CA HIS A 13 7.84 13.99 -2.90
C HIS A 13 6.62 13.84 -3.80
N ILE A 14 5.55 14.56 -3.50
CA ILE A 14 4.30 14.55 -4.26
C ILE A 14 3.99 15.97 -4.73
N ALA A 15 3.87 16.15 -6.04
CA ALA A 15 3.66 17.47 -6.66
C ALA A 15 2.20 17.88 -6.78
N ALA A 16 1.25 17.06 -6.30
CA ALA A 16 -0.18 17.34 -6.40
C ALA A 16 -0.58 18.64 -5.67
N LYS A 17 -1.56 19.32 -6.22
CA LYS A 17 -2.28 20.40 -5.52
C LYS A 17 -3.26 19.79 -4.52
N GLN A 18 -3.80 20.63 -3.63
CA GLN A 18 -4.59 20.20 -2.48
C GLN A 18 -5.75 19.25 -2.83
N ASP A 19 -6.52 19.53 -3.85
CA ASP A 19 -7.73 18.79 -4.17
C ASP A 19 -7.55 17.74 -5.28
N GLU A 20 -6.31 17.48 -5.68
CA GLU A 20 -6.02 16.54 -6.77
C GLU A 20 -6.00 15.08 -6.34
N ILE A 21 -5.87 14.79 -5.05
CA ILE A 21 -5.83 13.44 -4.51
C ILE A 21 -7.14 13.12 -3.79
N ALA A 22 -7.72 11.96 -4.11
CA ALA A 22 -8.93 11.48 -3.46
C ALA A 22 -8.67 11.09 -1.99
N ASP A 23 -9.73 10.98 -1.20
CA ASP A 23 -9.65 10.54 0.19
C ASP A 23 -9.36 9.04 0.36
N LYS A 24 -9.43 8.28 -0.73
CA LYS A 24 -9.11 6.86 -0.80
C LYS A 24 -8.14 6.60 -1.95
N ILE A 25 -7.12 5.79 -1.66
CA ILE A 25 -6.03 5.54 -2.60
C ILE A 25 -5.59 4.08 -2.60
N LEU A 26 -5.30 3.57 -3.80
CA LEU A 26 -4.62 2.30 -4.01
C LEU A 26 -3.13 2.54 -4.14
N LEU A 27 -2.33 1.74 -3.49
CA LEU A 27 -0.88 1.88 -3.40
C LEU A 27 -0.15 0.62 -3.89
N PRO A 28 0.02 0.44 -5.21
CA PRO A 28 0.96 -0.55 -5.72
C PRO A 28 2.40 -0.11 -5.46
N GLY A 29 3.34 -1.05 -5.39
CA GLY A 29 4.75 -0.72 -5.29
C GLY A 29 5.30 -0.13 -6.59
N ASP A 30 4.95 -0.74 -7.71
CA ASP A 30 5.37 -0.35 -9.05
C ASP A 30 4.58 0.85 -9.58
N PRO A 31 5.24 1.98 -9.91
CA PRO A 31 4.56 3.13 -10.50
C PRO A 31 3.93 2.82 -11.87
N LEU A 32 4.47 1.88 -12.64
CA LEU A 32 3.85 1.44 -13.89
C LEU A 32 2.58 0.63 -13.64
N ARG A 33 2.49 -0.09 -12.53
CA ARG A 33 1.23 -0.72 -12.10
C ARG A 33 0.19 0.32 -11.72
N ALA A 34 0.59 1.42 -11.08
CA ALA A 34 -0.32 2.53 -10.82
C ALA A 34 -0.89 3.10 -12.12
N LYS A 35 -0.04 3.31 -13.13
CA LYS A 35 -0.45 3.72 -14.47
C LYS A 35 -1.42 2.71 -15.10
N PHE A 36 -1.10 1.43 -15.04
CA PHE A 36 -1.95 0.36 -15.56
C PHE A 36 -3.34 0.36 -14.90
N ILE A 37 -3.41 0.49 -13.59
CA ILE A 37 -4.68 0.55 -12.85
C ILE A 37 -5.48 1.79 -13.28
N ALA A 38 -4.84 2.94 -13.37
CA ALA A 38 -5.50 4.17 -13.81
C ALA A 38 -6.09 4.05 -15.22
N GLU A 39 -5.31 3.53 -16.16
CA GLU A 39 -5.70 3.43 -17.56
C GLU A 39 -6.77 2.37 -17.83
N ASN A 40 -6.81 1.29 -17.05
CA ASN A 40 -7.68 0.14 -17.30
C ASN A 40 -8.90 0.05 -16.37
N PHE A 41 -8.87 0.69 -15.22
CA PHE A 41 -9.94 0.56 -14.22
C PHE A 41 -10.58 1.88 -13.81
N LEU A 42 -9.95 3.02 -14.04
CA LEU A 42 -10.50 4.33 -13.70
C LEU A 42 -10.94 5.09 -14.93
N GLU A 43 -11.93 5.94 -14.76
CA GLU A 43 -12.43 6.85 -15.79
C GLU A 43 -11.93 8.28 -15.51
N ASP A 44 -11.77 9.08 -16.56
CA ASP A 44 -11.39 10.50 -16.50
C ASP A 44 -10.14 10.75 -15.64
N THR A 45 -9.10 9.96 -15.87
CA THR A 45 -7.88 10.00 -15.05
C THR A 45 -7.03 11.23 -15.35
N VAL A 46 -6.52 11.83 -14.29
CA VAL A 46 -5.53 12.92 -14.32
C VAL A 46 -4.30 12.48 -13.52
N CYS A 47 -3.13 12.63 -14.14
CA CYS A 47 -1.86 12.40 -13.46
C CYS A 47 -1.55 13.58 -12.53
N PHE A 48 -1.43 13.32 -11.23
CA PHE A 48 -1.11 14.36 -10.25
C PHE A 48 0.35 14.35 -9.81
N ASN A 49 1.10 13.29 -10.09
CA ASN A 49 2.50 13.19 -9.70
C ASN A 49 3.36 12.41 -10.70
N GLU A 50 4.52 12.98 -11.03
CA GLU A 50 5.57 12.36 -11.83
C GLU A 50 6.94 12.50 -11.16
N VAL A 51 7.02 13.14 -10.00
CA VAL A 51 8.26 13.33 -9.24
C VAL A 51 8.89 11.96 -8.97
N ARG A 52 10.16 11.82 -9.30
CA ARG A 52 10.93 10.57 -9.19
C ARG A 52 10.30 9.39 -9.94
N ASN A 53 9.51 9.66 -10.97
CA ASN A 53 8.73 8.66 -11.71
C ASN A 53 7.72 7.89 -10.83
N MET A 54 7.40 8.42 -9.66
CA MET A 54 6.40 7.83 -8.80
C MET A 54 5.01 8.29 -9.24
N PHE A 55 4.54 7.69 -10.32
CA PHE A 55 3.29 8.08 -10.98
C PHE A 55 2.09 7.92 -10.06
N GLY A 56 1.29 8.98 -10.01
CA GLY A 56 0.03 9.03 -9.28
C GLY A 56 -1.07 9.62 -10.14
N TYR A 57 -2.24 9.02 -10.04
CA TYR A 57 -3.42 9.36 -10.84
C TYR A 57 -4.66 9.44 -9.96
N THR A 58 -5.56 10.32 -10.32
CA THR A 58 -6.91 10.37 -9.76
C THR A 58 -7.91 10.22 -10.88
N GLY A 59 -8.92 9.40 -10.67
CA GLY A 59 -10.04 9.19 -11.58
C GLY A 59 -11.28 8.78 -10.80
N THR A 60 -12.24 8.19 -11.51
CA THR A 60 -13.46 7.65 -10.90
C THR A 60 -13.61 6.16 -11.18
N TYR A 61 -14.17 5.47 -10.22
CA TYR A 61 -14.57 4.07 -10.34
C TYR A 61 -16.00 3.91 -9.85
N LYS A 62 -16.91 3.51 -10.73
CA LYS A 62 -18.34 3.41 -10.44
C LYS A 62 -18.91 4.69 -9.80
N GLY A 63 -18.50 5.85 -10.32
CA GLY A 63 -18.91 7.15 -9.81
C GLY A 63 -18.18 7.66 -8.57
N GLU A 64 -17.33 6.86 -7.97
CA GLU A 64 -16.54 7.23 -6.78
C GLU A 64 -15.14 7.71 -7.19
N ARG A 65 -14.70 8.80 -6.58
CA ARG A 65 -13.37 9.35 -6.80
C ARG A 65 -12.32 8.50 -6.10
N VAL A 66 -11.32 8.03 -6.84
CA VAL A 66 -10.25 7.15 -6.35
C VAL A 66 -8.92 7.60 -6.91
N SER A 67 -7.90 7.56 -6.08
CA SER A 67 -6.51 7.76 -6.51
C SER A 67 -5.74 6.45 -6.53
N VAL A 68 -4.69 6.40 -7.33
CA VAL A 68 -3.71 5.31 -7.35
C VAL A 68 -2.32 5.89 -7.54
N MET A 69 -1.36 5.45 -6.74
CA MET A 69 0.03 5.90 -6.84
C MET A 69 0.99 4.79 -6.48
N GLY A 70 2.15 4.77 -7.13
CA GLY A 70 3.25 3.91 -6.75
C GLY A 70 3.86 4.31 -5.40
N THR A 71 4.45 3.35 -4.71
CA THR A 71 5.14 3.58 -3.43
C THR A 71 6.63 3.27 -3.47
N GLY A 72 7.11 2.65 -4.54
CA GLY A 72 8.43 2.04 -4.57
C GLY A 72 8.49 0.74 -3.77
N MET A 73 9.68 0.28 -3.50
CA MET A 73 9.95 -0.96 -2.76
C MET A 73 10.41 -0.65 -1.33
N GLY A 74 9.95 -1.47 -0.40
CA GLY A 74 10.38 -1.44 0.98
C GLY A 74 9.67 -0.42 1.86
N MET A 75 9.73 -0.68 3.16
CA MET A 75 9.07 0.14 4.17
C MET A 75 9.55 1.59 4.22
N PRO A 76 10.84 1.91 4.05
CA PRO A 76 11.27 3.31 4.02
C PRO A 76 10.64 4.12 2.90
N SER A 77 10.49 3.54 1.71
CA SER A 77 9.85 4.22 0.58
C SER A 77 8.38 4.49 0.83
N ILE A 78 7.60 3.46 1.16
CA ILE A 78 6.17 3.63 1.43
C ILE A 78 5.91 4.55 2.61
N SER A 79 6.78 4.58 3.62
CA SER A 79 6.62 5.46 4.78
C SER A 79 6.65 6.94 4.40
N ILE A 80 7.46 7.31 3.42
CA ILE A 80 7.50 8.66 2.86
C ILE A 80 6.15 9.01 2.24
N TYR A 81 5.71 8.22 1.29
CA TYR A 81 4.48 8.52 0.52
C TYR A 81 3.23 8.42 1.37
N ALA A 82 3.10 7.40 2.20
CA ALA A 82 1.94 7.23 3.09
C ALA A 82 1.81 8.41 4.06
N ARG A 83 2.93 8.85 4.65
CA ARG A 83 2.92 10.00 5.55
C ARG A 83 2.47 11.28 4.83
N GLU A 84 3.04 11.58 3.66
CA GLU A 84 2.67 12.78 2.91
C GLU A 84 1.21 12.72 2.45
N LEU A 85 0.71 11.56 2.00
CA LEU A 85 -0.69 11.37 1.63
C LEU A 85 -1.64 11.64 2.81
N ILE A 86 -1.31 11.13 3.99
CA ILE A 86 -2.15 11.29 5.18
C ILE A 86 -2.09 12.70 5.72
N VAL A 87 -0.89 13.23 5.91
CA VAL A 87 -0.67 14.51 6.63
C VAL A 87 -0.91 15.70 5.72
N ASP A 88 -0.37 15.66 4.50
CA ASP A 88 -0.39 16.82 3.61
C ASP A 88 -1.64 16.85 2.72
N TYR A 89 -2.18 15.70 2.35
CA TYR A 89 -3.34 15.58 1.45
C TYR A 89 -4.61 15.05 2.11
N GLY A 90 -4.57 14.67 3.37
CA GLY A 90 -5.75 14.24 4.13
C GLY A 90 -6.38 12.94 3.65
N VAL A 91 -5.60 12.04 3.06
CA VAL A 91 -6.10 10.73 2.62
C VAL A 91 -6.53 9.91 3.83
N LYS A 92 -7.71 9.29 3.74
CA LYS A 92 -8.35 8.58 4.84
C LYS A 92 -8.27 7.06 4.73
N LYS A 93 -8.25 6.53 3.51
CA LYS A 93 -8.23 5.09 3.25
C LYS A 93 -7.11 4.76 2.28
N LEU A 94 -6.18 3.95 2.74
CA LEU A 94 -5.04 3.50 1.96
C LEU A 94 -5.07 1.98 1.88
N ILE A 95 -5.00 1.45 0.66
CA ILE A 95 -4.95 0.01 0.40
C ILE A 95 -3.71 -0.31 -0.42
N ARG A 96 -2.81 -1.09 0.15
CA ARG A 96 -1.66 -1.63 -0.56
C ARG A 96 -2.11 -2.72 -1.53
N VAL A 97 -1.72 -2.61 -2.79
CA VAL A 97 -2.01 -3.59 -3.85
C VAL A 97 -0.68 -4.11 -4.40
N GLY A 98 -0.24 -5.21 -3.87
CA GLY A 98 1.08 -5.75 -4.18
C GLY A 98 1.05 -7.19 -4.66
N THR A 99 2.23 -7.71 -4.89
CA THR A 99 2.53 -9.12 -5.10
C THR A 99 3.37 -9.63 -3.94
N ALA A 100 3.23 -10.90 -3.60
CA ALA A 100 3.94 -11.50 -2.48
C ALA A 100 4.36 -12.92 -2.82
N GLY A 101 5.38 -13.43 -2.13
CA GLY A 101 5.77 -14.82 -2.18
C GLY A 101 5.00 -15.63 -1.13
N SER A 102 4.49 -16.83 -1.49
CA SER A 102 3.84 -17.71 -0.52
C SER A 102 4.86 -18.28 0.47
N LEU A 103 4.47 -18.30 1.75
CA LEU A 103 5.16 -19.03 2.82
C LEU A 103 4.37 -20.23 3.33
N ASN A 104 3.17 -20.44 2.79
CA ASN A 104 2.24 -21.46 3.25
C ASN A 104 1.84 -22.37 2.10
N GLU A 105 1.87 -23.68 2.31
CA GLU A 105 1.57 -24.68 1.28
C GLU A 105 0.14 -24.58 0.74
N ASP A 106 -0.79 -24.02 1.51
CA ASP A 106 -2.18 -23.83 1.12
C ASP A 106 -2.40 -22.59 0.24
N VAL A 107 -1.40 -21.72 0.10
CA VAL A 107 -1.50 -20.49 -0.68
C VAL A 107 -0.77 -20.65 -2.01
N HIS A 108 -1.52 -20.62 -3.11
CA HIS A 108 -1.00 -20.86 -4.45
C HIS A 108 -0.94 -19.59 -5.31
N VAL A 109 -0.27 -19.70 -6.44
CA VAL A 109 -0.17 -18.62 -7.42
C VAL A 109 -1.55 -18.19 -7.90
N ARG A 110 -1.78 -16.88 -8.04
CA ARG A 110 -3.05 -16.23 -8.42
C ARG A 110 -4.17 -16.28 -7.37
N GLU A 111 -3.86 -16.73 -6.19
CA GLU A 111 -4.77 -16.59 -5.07
C GLU A 111 -4.57 -15.26 -4.35
N LEU A 112 -5.61 -14.78 -3.70
CA LEU A 112 -5.60 -13.51 -2.97
C LEU A 112 -5.22 -13.75 -1.52
N VAL A 113 -4.26 -12.98 -1.03
CA VAL A 113 -3.94 -12.89 0.40
C VAL A 113 -4.36 -11.51 0.91
N LEU A 114 -5.27 -11.49 1.86
CA LEU A 114 -5.66 -10.30 2.61
C LEU A 114 -4.90 -10.28 3.93
N ALA A 115 -3.99 -9.33 4.07
CA ALA A 115 -3.17 -9.19 5.26
C ALA A 115 -4.01 -8.66 6.43
N GLN A 116 -4.22 -9.51 7.44
CA GLN A 116 -4.87 -9.12 8.70
C GLN A 116 -3.90 -8.44 9.64
N ALA A 117 -2.66 -8.91 9.64
CA ALA A 117 -1.55 -8.36 10.41
C ALA A 117 -0.24 -8.60 9.66
N ALA A 118 0.81 -7.92 10.06
CA ALA A 118 2.14 -8.11 9.50
C ALA A 118 3.16 -8.35 10.61
N ALA A 119 3.85 -9.49 10.54
CA ALA A 119 5.11 -9.69 11.23
C ALA A 119 6.21 -8.92 10.49
N THR A 120 7.22 -8.46 11.17
CA THR A 120 8.33 -7.77 10.54
C THR A 120 9.65 -8.00 11.26
N ASN A 121 10.73 -7.99 10.50
CA ASN A 121 12.09 -7.93 11.01
C ASN A 121 12.70 -6.52 10.91
N SER A 122 11.91 -5.53 10.48
CA SER A 122 12.33 -4.14 10.40
C SER A 122 12.31 -3.45 11.75
N ASN A 123 13.23 -2.52 11.94
CA ASN A 123 13.25 -1.62 13.09
C ASN A 123 12.54 -0.29 12.85
N ILE A 124 11.87 -0.11 11.71
CA ILE A 124 11.29 1.19 11.35
C ILE A 124 10.27 1.70 12.38
N ILE A 125 9.42 0.82 12.92
CA ILE A 125 8.49 1.18 14.00
C ILE A 125 9.20 1.21 15.35
N ARG A 126 10.12 0.27 15.58
CA ARG A 126 10.86 0.18 16.85
C ARG A 126 11.79 1.38 17.07
N ASN A 127 12.25 2.04 16.02
CA ASN A 127 13.01 3.28 16.14
C ASN A 127 12.20 4.41 16.78
N ASP A 128 10.90 4.48 16.50
CA ASP A 128 10.00 5.49 17.08
C ASP A 128 9.40 5.03 18.42
N TRP A 129 9.18 3.74 18.56
CA TRP A 129 8.54 3.12 19.73
C TRP A 129 9.39 1.99 20.35
N PRO A 130 10.62 2.31 20.82
CA PRO A 130 11.58 1.28 21.24
C PRO A 130 11.14 0.46 22.47
N GLN A 131 10.17 0.94 23.21
CA GLN A 131 9.67 0.30 24.42
C GLN A 131 8.51 -0.65 24.17
N TYR A 132 8.00 -0.74 22.93
CA TYR A 132 6.81 -1.50 22.62
C TYR A 132 7.01 -2.41 21.40
N ASP A 133 6.40 -3.58 21.46
CA ASP A 133 6.14 -4.40 20.28
C ASP A 133 4.79 -3.96 19.70
N PHE A 134 4.84 -2.97 18.82
CA PHE A 134 3.63 -2.37 18.26
C PHE A 134 3.00 -3.32 17.22
N PRO A 135 1.76 -3.81 17.44
CA PRO A 135 1.12 -4.73 16.51
C PRO A 135 0.74 -4.03 15.20
N GLN A 136 1.15 -4.63 14.10
CA GLN A 136 0.87 -4.15 12.75
C GLN A 136 -0.42 -4.81 12.26
N ILE A 137 -1.54 -4.15 12.43
CA ILE A 137 -2.86 -4.67 12.06
C ILE A 137 -3.52 -3.85 10.96
N ALA A 138 -4.29 -4.54 10.12
CA ALA A 138 -5.11 -3.89 9.10
C ALA A 138 -6.31 -3.16 9.70
N SER A 139 -6.82 -2.17 8.97
CA SER A 139 -8.14 -1.60 9.26
C SER A 139 -9.21 -2.68 9.04
N PHE A 140 -9.94 -3.05 10.08
CA PHE A 140 -10.94 -4.11 10.02
C PHE A 140 -12.05 -3.80 9.00
N ASP A 141 -12.51 -2.56 8.94
CA ASP A 141 -13.56 -2.15 8.01
C ASP A 141 -13.14 -2.39 6.54
N LEU A 142 -11.91 -2.05 6.17
CA LEU A 142 -11.39 -2.30 4.83
C LEU A 142 -11.14 -3.79 4.58
N LEU A 143 -10.60 -4.50 5.56
CA LEU A 143 -10.33 -5.93 5.47
C LEU A 143 -11.62 -6.73 5.28
N ASP A 144 -12.64 -6.44 6.08
CA ASP A 144 -13.94 -7.09 6.04
C ASP A 144 -14.63 -6.90 4.67
N LYS A 145 -14.65 -5.67 4.17
CA LYS A 145 -15.21 -5.35 2.85
C LYS A 145 -14.44 -6.07 1.73
N ALA A 146 -13.12 -6.04 1.76
CA ALA A 146 -12.30 -6.73 0.77
C ALA A 146 -12.55 -8.25 0.77
N TYR A 147 -12.68 -8.86 1.95
CA TYR A 147 -12.99 -10.26 2.10
C TYR A 147 -14.34 -10.63 1.48
N HIS A 148 -15.40 -9.89 1.80
CA HIS A 148 -16.73 -10.18 1.27
C HIS A 148 -16.81 -9.97 -0.25
N ILE A 149 -16.20 -8.91 -0.77
CA ILE A 149 -16.14 -8.66 -2.22
C ILE A 149 -15.36 -9.78 -2.93
N ALA A 150 -14.24 -10.21 -2.40
CA ALA A 150 -13.46 -11.29 -2.97
C ALA A 150 -14.27 -12.61 -3.01
N LYS A 151 -15.05 -12.89 -1.98
CA LYS A 151 -15.94 -14.06 -1.94
C LYS A 151 -17.06 -13.96 -2.96
N GLU A 152 -17.69 -12.81 -3.10
CA GLU A 152 -18.72 -12.57 -4.12
C GLU A 152 -18.18 -12.75 -5.53
N LEU A 153 -16.92 -12.37 -5.76
CA LEU A 153 -16.24 -12.55 -7.04
C LEU A 153 -15.72 -13.97 -7.28
N GLY A 154 -15.92 -14.89 -6.32
CA GLY A 154 -15.46 -16.26 -6.42
C GLY A 154 -13.95 -16.44 -6.34
N MET A 155 -13.24 -15.48 -5.78
CA MET A 155 -11.78 -15.53 -5.62
C MET A 155 -11.38 -16.44 -4.47
N THR A 156 -10.41 -17.33 -4.71
CA THR A 156 -9.75 -18.05 -3.62
C THR A 156 -8.98 -17.07 -2.76
N THR A 157 -9.39 -16.92 -1.50
CA THR A 157 -8.96 -15.85 -0.61
C THR A 157 -8.46 -16.40 0.71
N HIS A 158 -7.29 -15.96 1.11
CA HIS A 158 -6.69 -16.29 2.40
C HIS A 158 -6.61 -15.01 3.26
N VAL A 159 -7.01 -15.10 4.51
CA VAL A 159 -6.88 -14.01 5.48
C VAL A 159 -5.94 -14.45 6.58
N GLY A 160 -4.94 -13.64 6.89
CA GLY A 160 -4.01 -13.98 7.96
C GLY A 160 -2.81 -13.06 8.02
N ASN A 161 -1.83 -13.50 8.78
CA ASN A 161 -0.59 -12.77 8.96
C ASN A 161 0.30 -12.87 7.72
N VAL A 162 1.00 -11.79 7.41
CA VAL A 162 2.07 -11.78 6.40
C VAL A 162 3.39 -11.36 7.04
N LEU A 163 4.50 -11.66 6.38
CA LEU A 163 5.81 -11.14 6.75
C LEU A 163 6.15 -9.94 5.86
N SER A 164 6.52 -8.82 6.45
CA SER A 164 7.11 -7.69 5.75
C SER A 164 8.56 -7.54 6.15
N SER A 165 9.48 -7.60 5.17
CA SER A 165 10.92 -7.65 5.41
C SER A 165 11.64 -6.52 4.68
N ASP A 166 12.70 -5.98 5.32
CA ASP A 166 13.56 -4.96 4.71
C ASP A 166 14.51 -5.54 3.66
N VAL A 167 14.82 -6.83 3.75
CA VAL A 167 15.86 -7.46 2.93
C VAL A 167 15.27 -8.59 2.12
N PHE A 168 15.29 -8.44 0.80
CA PHE A 168 14.78 -9.46 -0.13
C PHE A 168 15.69 -10.70 -0.16
N TYR A 169 17.00 -10.49 -0.34
CA TYR A 169 17.99 -11.56 -0.33
C TYR A 169 18.58 -11.71 1.06
N SER A 170 18.00 -12.58 1.86
CA SER A 170 18.36 -12.80 3.25
C SER A 170 18.95 -14.19 3.45
N ASN A 171 19.96 -14.28 4.34
CA ASN A 171 20.49 -15.58 4.80
C ASN A 171 19.49 -16.34 5.69
N TYR A 172 18.34 -15.74 5.99
CA TYR A 172 17.28 -16.32 6.82
C TYR A 172 16.10 -16.85 6.01
N GLY A 173 16.24 -17.02 4.68
CA GLY A 173 15.15 -17.46 3.82
C GLY A 173 14.50 -18.77 4.28
N GLU A 174 15.30 -19.75 4.70
CA GLU A 174 14.80 -21.03 5.24
C GLU A 174 13.99 -20.84 6.52
N LYS A 175 14.40 -19.92 7.41
CA LYS A 175 13.63 -19.60 8.63
C LYS A 175 12.32 -18.89 8.33
N ASN A 176 12.27 -18.09 7.28
CA ASN A 176 11.02 -17.47 6.86
C ASN A 176 9.99 -18.51 6.41
N ILE A 177 10.42 -19.60 5.78
CA ILE A 177 9.54 -20.73 5.42
C ILE A 177 8.93 -21.38 6.66
N GLU A 178 9.66 -21.45 7.77
CA GLU A 178 9.11 -21.97 9.02
C GLU A 178 7.93 -21.14 9.55
N LEU A 179 7.91 -19.84 9.29
CA LEU A 179 6.79 -18.97 9.67
C LEU A 179 5.47 -19.41 9.02
N GLY A 180 5.54 -20.00 7.83
CA GLY A 180 4.37 -20.58 7.18
C GLY A 180 3.69 -21.67 8.00
N LYS A 181 4.45 -22.46 8.74
CA LYS A 181 3.94 -23.50 9.66
C LYS A 181 3.18 -22.90 10.85
N TRP A 182 3.45 -21.65 11.17
CA TRP A 182 2.80 -20.89 12.23
C TRP A 182 1.67 -19.97 11.71
N GLY A 183 1.27 -20.17 10.47
CA GLY A 183 0.12 -19.50 9.87
C GLY A 183 0.44 -18.21 9.11
N VAL A 184 1.72 -17.84 8.95
CA VAL A 184 2.09 -16.72 8.08
C VAL A 184 1.88 -17.12 6.62
N LYS A 185 1.08 -16.34 5.89
CA LYS A 185 0.61 -16.71 4.55
C LYS A 185 1.60 -16.38 3.45
N ALA A 186 2.23 -15.22 3.54
CA ALA A 186 3.07 -14.70 2.48
C ALA A 186 4.15 -13.77 3.03
N VAL A 187 5.15 -13.49 2.20
CA VAL A 187 6.21 -12.51 2.45
C VAL A 187 6.22 -11.46 1.34
N GLU A 188 6.40 -10.23 1.74
CA GLU A 188 6.66 -9.13 0.82
C GLU A 188 7.81 -8.22 1.27
#